data_f52c9db8715ce8bc89a6dd9684bb736f
#
_entry.id   f52c9db8715ce8bc89a6dd9684bb736f
#
_cell.length_a   1.000
_cell.length_b   1.000
_cell.length_c   1.000
_cell.angle_alpha   90.00
_cell.angle_beta   90.00
_cell.angle_gamma   90.00
#
_symmetry.space_group_name_H-M   'P 1'
#
loop_
_entity.id
_entity.type
_entity.pdbx_description
1 polymer ?
#
loop_
_entity_poly.entity_id
_entity_poly.type
_entity_poly.pdbx_seq_one_letter_code
_entity_poly.pdbx_strand_id
1 'polypeptide(L)'
;MPLVREVTFNLLRRLGLTTVVGNPGSTEETFLKDFPADFTYVLALQETNVVAVADGLAQGLKKPVLVNVHTGAGIGNAMGALLTACLNKTPLIVTAGQQTRQMLLSEPFLTNFEPTQLPRPYV
;
A
#
# COMPACT_ATOMS: atom_id res chain seq x y z
N MET A 1 9.39 12.70 -20.94
CA MET A 1 9.14 11.31 -20.49
C MET A 1 8.06 11.34 -19.43
N PRO A 2 7.10 10.42 -19.44
CA PRO A 2 6.09 10.36 -18.39
C PRO A 2 6.74 9.99 -17.05
N LEU A 3 6.19 10.51 -15.95
CA LEU A 3 6.63 10.16 -14.61
C LEU A 3 6.13 8.75 -14.25
N VAL A 4 6.90 8.03 -13.42
CA VAL A 4 6.48 6.69 -12.90
C VAL A 4 5.10 6.78 -12.27
N ARG A 5 4.82 7.81 -11.48
CA ARG A 5 3.53 8.08 -10.87
C ARG A 5 2.38 8.11 -11.90
N GLU A 6 2.56 8.84 -13.00
CA GLU A 6 1.55 8.97 -14.06
C GLU A 6 1.26 7.62 -14.73
N VAL A 7 2.33 6.86 -15.02
CA VAL A 7 2.20 5.51 -15.60
C VAL A 7 1.48 4.58 -14.65
N THR A 8 1.80 4.66 -13.35
CA THR A 8 1.15 3.86 -12.31
C THR A 8 -0.34 4.17 -12.21
N PHE A 9 -0.74 5.44 -12.12
CA PHE A 9 -2.16 5.79 -12.09
C PHE A 9 -2.91 5.36 -13.36
N ASN A 10 -2.28 5.48 -14.53
CA ASN A 10 -2.88 5.01 -15.78
C ASN A 10 -3.07 3.49 -15.79
N LEU A 11 -2.12 2.73 -15.24
CA LEU A 11 -2.26 1.28 -15.08
C LEU A 11 -3.40 0.95 -14.12
N LEU A 12 -3.45 1.59 -12.95
CA LEU A 12 -4.49 1.39 -11.95
C LEU A 12 -5.89 1.67 -12.52
N ARG A 13 -6.06 2.75 -13.32
CA ARG A 13 -7.33 3.04 -14.02
C ARG A 13 -7.75 1.91 -14.94
N ARG A 14 -6.84 1.41 -15.77
CA ARG A 14 -7.12 0.29 -16.68
C ARG A 14 -7.52 -0.98 -15.96
N LEU A 15 -7.03 -1.17 -14.74
CA LEU A 15 -7.37 -2.32 -13.89
C LEU A 15 -8.60 -2.07 -13.01
N GLY A 16 -9.20 -0.87 -13.05
CA GLY A 16 -10.33 -0.51 -12.21
C GLY A 16 -9.99 -0.36 -10.73
N LEU A 17 -8.72 -0.14 -10.39
CA LEU A 17 -8.19 0.00 -9.03
C LEU A 17 -8.09 1.48 -8.65
N THR A 18 -9.24 2.15 -8.58
CA THR A 18 -9.32 3.60 -8.30
C THR A 18 -9.58 3.94 -6.83
N THR A 19 -9.65 2.93 -5.97
CA THR A 19 -9.76 3.10 -4.52
C THR A 19 -8.46 2.67 -3.86
N VAL A 20 -7.87 3.57 -3.08
CA VAL A 20 -6.66 3.35 -2.29
C VAL A 20 -7.02 3.51 -0.82
N VAL A 21 -6.68 2.55 0.01
CA VAL A 21 -6.77 2.68 1.48
C VAL A 21 -5.36 2.78 2.02
N GLY A 22 -5.06 3.79 2.85
CA GLY A 22 -3.69 3.99 3.28
C GLY A 22 -3.51 4.78 4.56
N ASN A 23 -2.28 4.67 5.09
CA ASN A 23 -1.70 5.53 6.12
C ASN A 23 -0.33 5.98 5.62
N PRO A 24 -0.24 7.10 4.87
CA PRO A 24 1.00 7.51 4.22
C PRO A 24 1.96 8.20 5.19
N GLY A 25 3.24 8.08 4.89
CA GLY A 25 4.30 8.89 5.46
C GLY A 25 5.09 9.59 4.36
N SER A 26 6.28 10.10 4.68
CA SER A 26 7.10 10.88 3.75
C SER A 26 7.51 10.12 2.48
N THR A 27 7.65 8.80 2.54
CA THR A 27 8.02 8.00 1.37
C THR A 27 6.89 7.86 0.35
N GLU A 28 5.65 8.06 0.75
CA GLU A 28 4.46 8.00 -0.11
C GLU A 28 4.06 9.36 -0.70
N GLU A 29 4.60 10.48 -0.19
CA GLU A 29 4.25 11.83 -0.65
C GLU A 29 4.43 12.03 -2.16
N THR A 30 5.51 11.49 -2.73
CA THR A 30 5.76 11.58 -4.18
C THR A 30 4.70 10.86 -5.01
N PHE A 31 4.19 9.74 -4.51
CA PHE A 31 3.09 9.01 -5.14
C PHE A 31 1.77 9.78 -5.01
N LEU A 32 1.52 10.38 -3.86
CA LEU A 32 0.27 11.09 -3.55
C LEU A 32 0.23 12.53 -4.10
N LYS A 33 1.38 13.07 -4.50
CA LYS A 33 1.42 14.40 -5.11
C LYS A 33 0.54 14.47 -6.35
N ASP A 34 -0.27 15.53 -6.46
CA ASP A 34 -1.22 15.71 -7.56
C ASP A 34 -2.15 14.50 -7.73
N PHE A 35 -2.67 14.00 -6.61
CA PHE A 35 -3.52 12.80 -6.58
C PHE A 35 -4.74 12.99 -7.51
N PRO A 36 -5.01 12.04 -8.43
CA PRO A 36 -6.03 12.23 -9.45
C PRO A 36 -7.44 12.31 -8.85
N ALA A 37 -8.25 13.24 -9.35
CA ALA A 37 -9.61 13.47 -8.86
C ALA A 37 -10.58 12.30 -9.10
N ASP A 38 -10.25 11.40 -10.02
CA ASP A 38 -11.02 10.18 -10.29
C ASP A 38 -10.66 9.00 -9.36
N PHE A 39 -9.69 9.21 -8.46
CA PHE A 39 -9.35 8.25 -7.42
C PHE A 39 -9.94 8.64 -6.07
N THR A 40 -10.26 7.64 -5.27
CA THR A 40 -10.66 7.82 -3.87
C THR A 40 -9.53 7.34 -2.95
N TYR A 41 -9.09 8.21 -2.04
CA TYR A 41 -8.15 7.83 -0.99
C TYR A 41 -8.89 7.75 0.34
N VAL A 42 -8.90 6.57 0.93
CA VAL A 42 -9.48 6.32 2.27
C VAL A 42 -8.34 6.32 3.27
N LEU A 43 -8.25 7.37 4.06
CA LEU A 43 -7.24 7.50 5.12
C LEU A 43 -7.69 6.75 6.37
N ALA A 44 -6.82 5.89 6.91
CA ALA A 44 -6.94 5.36 8.26
C ALA A 44 -5.65 5.65 9.03
N LEU A 45 -5.74 5.92 10.33
CA LEU A 45 -4.64 6.44 11.14
C LEU A 45 -3.75 5.34 11.74
N GLN A 46 -3.93 4.08 11.31
CA GLN A 46 -3.15 2.93 11.78
C GLN A 46 -3.28 1.80 10.75
N GLU A 47 -2.19 1.12 10.42
CA GLU A 47 -2.10 0.21 9.28
C GLU A 47 -2.93 -1.06 9.44
N THR A 48 -3.14 -1.54 10.66
CA THR A 48 -4.12 -2.62 10.91
C THR A 48 -5.51 -2.22 10.42
N ASN A 49 -5.92 -0.97 10.71
CA ASN A 49 -7.21 -0.45 10.25
C ASN A 49 -7.24 -0.25 8.73
N VAL A 50 -6.12 0.19 8.14
CA VAL A 50 -5.99 0.29 6.67
C VAL A 50 -6.30 -1.04 6.01
N VAL A 51 -5.65 -2.11 6.44
CA VAL A 51 -5.85 -3.44 5.85
C VAL A 51 -7.24 -3.98 6.16
N ALA A 52 -7.75 -3.78 7.38
CA ALA A 52 -9.10 -4.25 7.75
C ALA A 52 -10.21 -3.56 6.91
N VAL A 53 -10.07 -2.24 6.67
CA VAL A 53 -10.99 -1.51 5.79
C VAL A 53 -10.88 -2.00 4.35
N ALA A 54 -9.65 -2.21 3.85
CA ALA A 54 -9.43 -2.73 2.51
C ALA A 54 -9.98 -4.15 2.32
N ASP A 55 -9.83 -5.02 3.34
CA ASP A 55 -10.40 -6.37 3.37
C ASP A 55 -11.94 -6.31 3.21
N GLY A 56 -12.62 -5.52 4.04
CA GLY A 56 -14.06 -5.35 3.95
C GLY A 56 -14.52 -4.75 2.61
N LEU A 57 -13.81 -3.74 2.10
CA LEU A 57 -14.11 -3.12 0.80
C LEU A 57 -13.94 -4.11 -0.36
N ALA A 58 -12.84 -4.87 -0.38
CA ALA A 58 -12.57 -5.84 -1.45
C ALA A 58 -13.64 -6.95 -1.48
N GLN A 59 -14.08 -7.43 -0.31
CA GLN A 59 -15.18 -8.40 -0.21
C GLN A 59 -16.49 -7.82 -0.73
N GLY A 60 -16.83 -6.60 -0.33
CA GLY A 60 -18.07 -5.94 -0.77
C GLY A 60 -18.07 -5.61 -2.27
N LEU A 61 -16.96 -5.12 -2.80
CA LEU A 61 -16.80 -4.75 -4.20
C LEU A 61 -16.53 -5.95 -5.12
N LYS A 62 -16.17 -7.11 -4.55
CA LYS A 62 -15.75 -8.33 -5.28
C LYS A 62 -14.62 -8.06 -6.27
N LYS A 63 -13.67 -7.22 -5.89
CA LYS A 63 -12.49 -6.86 -6.70
C LYS A 63 -11.33 -6.47 -5.79
N PRO A 64 -10.07 -6.52 -6.30
CA PRO A 64 -8.92 -6.11 -5.53
C PRO A 64 -9.00 -4.64 -5.07
N VAL A 65 -8.47 -4.36 -3.89
CA VAL A 65 -8.29 -3.00 -3.35
C VAL A 65 -6.81 -2.74 -3.14
N LEU A 66 -6.36 -1.53 -3.48
CA LEU A 66 -4.99 -1.09 -3.27
C LEU A 66 -4.82 -0.60 -1.84
N VAL A 67 -3.87 -1.19 -1.13
CA VAL A 67 -3.40 -0.81 0.20
C VAL A 67 -2.08 -0.08 0.06
N ASN A 68 -1.94 1.06 0.73
CA ASN A 68 -0.71 1.83 0.76
C ASN A 68 -0.30 2.14 2.20
N VAL A 69 0.83 1.58 2.65
CA VAL A 69 1.33 1.72 4.02
C VAL A 69 2.75 2.29 4.03
N HIS A 70 3.15 2.86 5.18
CA HIS A 70 4.43 3.53 5.31
C HIS A 70 5.54 2.56 5.70
N THR A 71 6.42 2.25 4.76
CA THR A 71 7.66 1.49 4.94
C THR A 71 7.49 0.11 5.62
N GLY A 72 8.55 -0.45 6.17
CA GLY A 72 8.53 -1.69 6.95
C GLY A 72 7.74 -1.58 8.25
N ALA A 73 7.72 -0.38 8.86
CA ALA A 73 6.92 -0.13 10.06
C ALA A 73 5.43 -0.31 9.78
N GLY A 74 4.94 0.24 8.67
CA GLY A 74 3.55 0.08 8.24
C GLY A 74 3.18 -1.37 7.93
N ILE A 75 4.07 -2.12 7.26
CA ILE A 75 3.86 -3.55 7.02
C ILE A 75 3.80 -4.29 8.36
N GLY A 76 4.74 -4.04 9.28
CA GLY A 76 4.76 -4.66 10.60
C GLY A 76 3.47 -4.44 11.39
N ASN A 77 2.98 -3.20 11.41
CA ASN A 77 1.71 -2.85 12.06
C ASN A 77 0.49 -3.52 11.40
N ALA A 78 0.56 -3.81 10.09
CA ALA A 78 -0.53 -4.40 9.33
C ALA A 78 -0.63 -5.94 9.45
N MET A 79 0.39 -6.63 10.00
CA MET A 79 0.55 -8.08 9.91
C MET A 79 -0.67 -8.88 10.40
N GLY A 80 -1.27 -8.49 11.52
CA GLY A 80 -2.47 -9.19 12.03
C GLY A 80 -3.66 -9.10 11.08
N ALA A 81 -3.87 -7.95 10.45
CA ALA A 81 -4.94 -7.77 9.47
C ALA A 81 -4.60 -8.44 8.14
N LEU A 82 -3.33 -8.49 7.73
CA LEU A 82 -2.89 -9.26 6.55
C LEU A 82 -3.16 -10.75 6.73
N LEU A 83 -2.87 -11.30 7.91
CA LEU A 83 -3.25 -12.69 8.25
C LEU A 83 -4.75 -12.91 8.06
N THR A 84 -5.58 -12.01 8.58
CA THR A 84 -7.03 -12.09 8.46
C THR A 84 -7.49 -12.07 7.00
N ALA A 85 -7.00 -11.11 6.21
CA ALA A 85 -7.31 -11.00 4.78
C ALA A 85 -6.86 -12.25 4.00
N CYS A 86 -5.69 -12.81 4.34
CA CYS A 86 -5.20 -14.06 3.75
C CYS A 86 -6.14 -15.23 4.05
N LEU A 87 -6.60 -15.38 5.29
CA LEU A 87 -7.56 -16.42 5.68
C LEU A 87 -8.93 -16.23 5.01
N ASN A 88 -9.38 -15.00 4.85
CA ASN A 88 -10.59 -14.64 4.12
C ASN A 88 -10.47 -14.85 2.60
N LYS A 89 -9.25 -15.09 2.09
CA LYS A 89 -8.97 -15.16 0.64
C LYS A 89 -9.33 -13.84 -0.09
N THR A 90 -9.23 -12.73 0.60
CA THR A 90 -9.55 -11.41 0.05
C THR A 90 -8.43 -10.92 -0.87
N PRO A 91 -8.73 -10.50 -2.09
CA PRO A 91 -7.71 -9.98 -3.00
C PRO A 91 -7.29 -8.56 -2.59
N LEU A 92 -6.07 -8.41 -2.12
CA LEU A 92 -5.46 -7.12 -1.81
C LEU A 92 -4.16 -6.94 -2.59
N ILE A 93 -3.87 -5.70 -3.00
CA ILE A 93 -2.56 -5.31 -3.51
C ILE A 93 -1.94 -4.39 -2.46
N VAL A 94 -0.87 -4.83 -1.82
CA VAL A 94 -0.21 -4.08 -0.75
C VAL A 94 1.06 -3.44 -1.28
N THR A 95 1.16 -2.12 -1.09
CA THR A 95 2.33 -1.33 -1.40
C THR A 95 2.87 -0.67 -0.14
N ALA A 96 4.18 -0.62 -0.01
CA ALA A 96 4.85 0.11 1.06
C ALA A 96 5.96 0.97 0.46
N GLY A 97 6.11 2.16 0.98
CA GLY A 97 7.19 3.05 0.57
C GLY A 97 8.55 2.52 0.97
N GLN A 98 9.57 2.96 0.25
CA GLN A 98 10.94 2.59 0.49
C GLN A 98 11.85 3.81 0.28
N GLN A 99 12.96 3.83 0.97
CA GLN A 99 14.02 4.80 0.74
C GLN A 99 14.64 4.63 -0.65
N THR A 100 15.31 5.66 -1.16
CA THR A 100 16.02 5.56 -2.43
C THR A 100 17.15 4.53 -2.33
N ARG A 101 17.50 3.91 -3.45
CA ARG A 101 18.57 2.89 -3.49
C ARG A 101 19.89 3.38 -2.91
N GLN A 102 20.22 4.66 -3.10
CA GLN A 102 21.43 5.26 -2.55
C GLN A 102 21.38 5.36 -1.02
N MET A 103 20.22 5.69 -0.46
CA MET A 103 20.03 5.80 0.98
C MET A 103 20.02 4.43 1.68
N LEU A 104 19.59 3.36 1.01
CA LEU A 104 19.56 2.01 1.60
C LEU A 104 20.92 1.55 2.10
N LEU A 105 22.03 2.01 1.47
CA LEU A 105 23.40 1.67 1.86
C LEU A 105 23.80 2.22 3.24
N SER A 106 23.14 3.30 3.69
CA SER A 106 23.41 3.93 4.98
C SER A 106 22.42 3.50 6.08
N GLU A 107 21.54 2.56 5.75
CA GLU A 107 20.53 2.02 6.68
C GLU A 107 19.77 3.12 7.45
N PRO A 108 19.21 4.12 6.77
CA PRO A 108 18.51 5.21 7.46
C PRO A 108 17.29 4.70 8.21
N PHE A 109 16.82 5.51 9.16
CA PHE A 109 15.61 5.20 9.91
C PHE A 109 14.42 4.89 8.96
N LEU A 110 13.61 3.91 9.32
CA LEU A 110 12.49 3.39 8.52
C LEU A 110 12.88 2.66 7.23
N THR A 111 14.15 2.25 7.09
CA THR A 111 14.56 1.37 6.00
C THR A 111 13.88 0.01 6.12
N ASN A 112 13.39 -0.49 5.00
CA ASN A 112 12.82 -1.83 4.91
C ASN A 112 13.80 -2.75 4.19
N PHE A 113 14.58 -3.53 4.95
CA PHE A 113 15.65 -4.38 4.40
C PHE A 113 15.12 -5.49 3.49
N GLU A 114 14.08 -6.16 3.94
CA GLU A 114 13.49 -7.32 3.26
C GLU A 114 11.98 -7.10 3.03
N PRO A 115 11.62 -6.10 2.19
CA PRO A 115 10.24 -5.63 2.09
C PRO A 115 9.23 -6.71 1.66
N THR A 116 9.68 -7.66 0.84
CA THR A 116 8.81 -8.74 0.35
C THR A 116 8.83 -9.98 1.25
N GLN A 117 9.77 -10.06 2.18
CA GLN A 117 9.86 -11.18 3.12
C GLN A 117 9.04 -10.94 4.39
N LEU A 118 9.00 -9.67 4.86
CA LEU A 118 8.32 -9.32 6.09
C LEU A 118 6.86 -9.80 6.14
N PRO A 119 6.04 -9.66 5.09
CA PRO A 119 4.64 -10.11 5.13
C PRO A 119 4.45 -11.61 4.84
N ARG A 120 5.48 -12.37 4.59
CA ARG A 120 5.33 -13.81 4.41
C ARG A 120 4.93 -14.51 5.72
N PRO A 121 4.16 -15.59 5.65
CA PRO A 121 3.65 -16.31 4.47
C PRO A 121 2.26 -15.82 3.99
N TYR A 122 1.82 -14.63 4.36
CA TYR A 122 0.44 -14.15 4.14
C TYR A 122 0.25 -13.41 2.80
N VAL A 123 1.33 -13.18 2.06
CA VAL A 123 1.35 -12.60 0.72
C VAL A 123 2.34 -13.31 -0.18
#